data_7acc9b7e47d39715538075ccd8ed1d0f
#
_entry.id   7acc9b7e47d39715538075ccd8ed1d0f
#
_cell.length_a   1.000
_cell.length_b   1.000
_cell.length_c   1.000
_cell.angle_alpha   90.00
_cell.angle_beta   90.00
_cell.angle_gamma   90.00
#
_symmetry.space_group_name_H-M   'P 1'
#
loop_
_entity.id
_entity.type
_entity.pdbx_description
1 polymer ?
#
loop_
_entity_poly.entity_id
_entity_poly.type
_entity_poly.pdbx_seq_one_letter_code
_entity_poly.pdbx_strand_id
1 'polypeptide(L)'
;FSNNDFETGSAGDTAVSGWSLSNSQIKLNGASSLAGQPTATDTAFPPTVAAGYAAPYDQMTPGSATYQTELSTETSSGSGLSVRLRSTGVSVDSFGIVHGPAIVSDSSVKLNPGDSVSFEWRATGGEDAYDVIGYLVDENTGYIEEILNETGADAGTSTNWATVSKDISTSGTYKFVFIAGTWDATGGTAAGAQLYVDNIAVSQN
;
A
#
# COMPACT_ATOMS: atom_id res chain seq x y z
N PHE A 1 3.40 0.81 -18.17
CA PHE A 1 3.59 1.91 -17.22
C PHE A 1 5.08 2.02 -16.87
N SER A 2 5.52 3.16 -16.37
CA SER A 2 6.94 3.47 -16.21
C SER A 2 7.43 3.25 -14.79
N ASN A 3 8.75 2.97 -14.64
CA ASN A 3 9.44 2.79 -13.37
C ASN A 3 8.73 1.77 -12.44
N ASN A 4 8.38 0.65 -13.02
CA ASN A 4 7.72 -0.46 -12.33
C ASN A 4 8.67 -1.32 -11.49
N ASP A 5 9.96 -1.12 -11.67
CA ASP A 5 11.08 -1.71 -10.94
C ASP A 5 11.75 -0.72 -9.97
N PHE A 6 11.24 0.50 -9.88
CA PHE A 6 11.71 1.59 -9.03
C PHE A 6 13.18 2.00 -9.21
N GLU A 7 13.84 1.57 -10.29
CA GLU A 7 15.28 1.80 -10.53
C GLU A 7 15.61 3.23 -11.00
N THR A 8 14.60 4.08 -11.20
CA THR A 8 14.80 5.48 -11.61
C THR A 8 14.92 6.39 -10.40
N GLY A 9 16.13 6.77 -10.03
CA GLY A 9 16.42 7.67 -8.90
C GLY A 9 17.58 7.18 -8.05
N SER A 10 17.62 7.65 -6.83
CA SER A 10 18.62 7.31 -5.82
C SER A 10 17.97 6.98 -4.50
N ALA A 11 18.61 6.13 -3.71
CA ALA A 11 18.11 5.79 -2.37
C ALA A 11 17.94 7.07 -1.52
N GLY A 12 16.78 7.16 -0.87
CA GLY A 12 16.37 8.34 -0.10
C GLY A 12 15.60 9.40 -0.90
N ASP A 13 15.48 9.25 -2.22
CA ASP A 13 14.62 10.14 -3.00
C ASP A 13 13.16 9.98 -2.58
N THR A 14 12.51 11.10 -2.28
CA THR A 14 11.11 11.20 -1.87
C THR A 14 10.16 11.52 -3.02
N ALA A 15 10.69 11.65 -4.22
CA ALA A 15 9.94 11.73 -5.46
C ALA A 15 10.21 10.44 -6.24
N VAL A 16 9.18 9.67 -6.52
CA VAL A 16 9.28 8.40 -7.24
C VAL A 16 8.71 8.60 -8.64
N SER A 17 9.58 8.56 -9.63
CA SER A 17 9.19 8.79 -11.02
C SER A 17 8.12 7.79 -11.48
N GLY A 18 7.05 8.27 -12.11
CA GLY A 18 5.93 7.44 -12.59
C GLY A 18 4.91 7.08 -11.52
N TRP A 19 5.04 7.64 -10.31
CA TRP A 19 4.14 7.38 -9.19
C TRP A 19 3.76 8.66 -8.47
N SER A 20 2.48 8.81 -8.19
CA SER A 20 1.93 9.84 -7.31
C SER A 20 1.93 9.34 -5.88
N LEU A 21 2.37 10.19 -4.95
CA LEU A 21 2.55 9.85 -3.55
C LEU A 21 1.53 10.58 -2.67
N SER A 22 0.97 9.88 -1.70
CA SER A 22 0.21 10.46 -0.60
C SER A 22 0.97 10.22 0.71
N ASN A 23 1.76 11.19 1.13
CA ASN A 23 2.50 11.16 2.39
C ASN A 23 1.62 11.68 3.54
N SER A 24 0.44 11.09 3.69
CA SER A 24 -0.55 11.44 4.70
C SER A 24 -1.27 10.21 5.22
N GLN A 25 -2.04 10.37 6.28
CA GLN A 25 -2.95 9.32 6.71
C GLN A 25 -3.99 9.06 5.62
N ILE A 26 -4.19 7.80 5.31
CA ILE A 26 -5.28 7.32 4.47
C ILE A 26 -6.35 6.76 5.39
N LYS A 27 -7.55 7.31 5.33
CA LYS A 27 -8.70 6.74 6.04
C LYS A 27 -9.50 5.89 5.06
N LEU A 28 -9.60 4.63 5.36
CA LEU A 28 -10.49 3.74 4.68
C LEU A 28 -11.90 4.01 5.21
N ASN A 29 -12.85 4.30 4.35
CA ASN A 29 -14.21 4.55 4.77
C ASN A 29 -14.94 3.24 5.03
N GLY A 30 -14.84 2.72 6.24
CA GLY A 30 -15.50 1.51 6.67
C GLY A 30 -16.98 1.63 7.01
N ALA A 31 -17.56 2.79 6.83
CA ALA A 31 -18.94 3.03 7.23
C ALA A 31 -19.97 2.35 6.34
N SER A 32 -19.60 1.77 5.23
CA SER A 32 -20.49 1.02 4.38
C SER A 32 -20.01 -0.40 4.23
N SER A 33 -20.96 -1.29 4.02
CA SER A 33 -20.70 -2.67 3.61
C SER A 33 -19.90 -2.79 2.31
N LEU A 34 -19.64 -1.71 1.66
CA LEU A 34 -18.80 -1.61 0.47
C LEU A 34 -17.38 -1.35 0.84
N ALA A 35 -17.13 -1.47 2.10
CA ALA A 35 -15.82 -1.38 2.53
C ALA A 35 -14.99 -0.31 1.88
N GLY A 36 -14.52 0.47 2.57
CA GLY A 36 -13.32 1.14 2.34
C GLY A 36 -13.29 2.04 1.13
N GLN A 37 -13.78 3.20 1.27
CA GLN A 37 -13.34 4.30 0.42
C GLN A 37 -12.21 4.99 1.17
N PRO A 38 -11.02 5.13 0.63
CA PRO A 38 -10.04 5.99 1.25
C PRO A 38 -10.62 7.38 1.30
N THR A 39 -10.78 7.92 2.48
CA THR A 39 -10.94 9.34 2.62
C THR A 39 -9.53 9.89 2.75
N ALA A 40 -8.86 10.01 1.63
CA ALA A 40 -7.55 10.60 1.61
C ALA A 40 -7.65 12.07 1.95
N THR A 41 -6.72 12.53 2.74
CA THR A 41 -6.46 13.96 2.85
C THR A 41 -5.76 14.48 1.59
N ASP A 42 -5.26 13.59 0.75
CA ASP A 42 -4.64 13.89 -0.54
C ASP A 42 -5.59 13.55 -1.69
N THR A 43 -5.94 14.58 -2.46
CA THR A 43 -6.87 14.48 -3.59
C THR A 43 -6.31 13.76 -4.82
N ALA A 44 -4.99 13.53 -4.88
CA ALA A 44 -4.37 12.79 -5.97
C ALA A 44 -4.59 11.27 -5.85
N PHE A 45 -5.03 10.81 -4.69
CA PHE A 45 -5.24 9.41 -4.40
C PHE A 45 -6.59 8.89 -4.95
N PRO A 46 -6.64 7.70 -5.55
CA PRO A 46 -7.90 7.13 -6.01
C PRO A 46 -8.93 7.01 -4.89
N PRO A 47 -10.20 7.34 -5.14
CA PRO A 47 -11.20 7.45 -4.08
C PRO A 47 -11.69 6.11 -3.52
N THR A 48 -11.28 4.98 -4.08
CA THR A 48 -11.83 3.67 -3.73
C THR A 48 -10.77 2.68 -3.30
N VAL A 49 -11.08 1.89 -2.29
CA VAL A 49 -10.30 0.73 -1.83
C VAL A 49 -11.13 -0.54 -1.88
N ALA A 50 -10.44 -1.65 -1.80
CA ALA A 50 -11.05 -2.97 -1.87
C ALA A 50 -12.12 -3.19 -0.80
N ALA A 51 -13.16 -3.90 -1.20
CA ALA A 51 -14.21 -4.35 -0.30
C ALA A 51 -13.64 -5.32 0.75
N GLY A 52 -14.04 -5.18 2.00
CA GLY A 52 -13.57 -6.04 3.10
C GLY A 52 -12.68 -5.33 4.11
N TYR A 53 -12.10 -4.20 3.76
CA TYR A 53 -11.46 -3.33 4.74
C TYR A 53 -12.51 -2.59 5.53
N ALA A 54 -13.21 -3.32 6.35
CA ALA A 54 -14.23 -2.75 7.21
C ALA A 54 -13.51 -2.18 8.44
N ALA A 55 -13.34 -0.92 8.45
CA ALA A 55 -13.09 -0.30 9.72
C ALA A 55 -14.32 -0.34 10.62
N PRO A 56 -14.26 -0.83 11.81
CA PRO A 56 -14.20 0.17 12.86
C PRO A 56 -12.78 0.59 13.21
N TYR A 57 -11.81 -0.09 12.71
CA TYR A 57 -10.43 0.05 13.13
C TYR A 57 -9.67 1.20 12.46
N ASP A 58 -10.12 1.61 11.29
CA ASP A 58 -9.46 2.62 10.45
C ASP A 58 -9.72 4.07 10.88
N GLN A 59 -10.31 4.27 12.04
CA GLN A 59 -10.68 5.59 12.54
C GLN A 59 -9.72 6.14 13.59
N MET A 60 -8.61 5.45 13.83
CA MET A 60 -7.60 5.98 14.73
C MET A 60 -7.09 7.32 14.23
N THR A 61 -7.03 8.25 15.14
CA THR A 61 -6.38 9.53 14.89
C THR A 61 -5.05 9.51 15.61
N PRO A 62 -3.93 9.32 14.91
CA PRO A 62 -2.62 9.37 15.52
C PRO A 62 -2.34 10.76 16.08
N GLY A 63 -1.76 10.85 17.26
CA GLY A 63 -1.44 12.11 17.92
C GLY A 63 -0.39 12.92 17.16
N SER A 64 0.64 12.26 16.64
CA SER A 64 1.67 12.86 15.80
C SER A 64 2.29 11.78 14.93
N ALA A 65 1.79 11.57 13.74
CA ALA A 65 2.38 10.64 12.81
C ALA A 65 3.02 11.39 11.64
N THR A 66 4.15 10.89 11.17
CA THR A 66 4.72 11.28 9.88
C THR A 66 4.63 10.11 8.92
N TYR A 67 4.34 10.42 7.68
CA TYR A 67 4.16 9.47 6.61
C TYR A 67 5.17 9.79 5.52
N GLN A 68 5.93 8.82 5.09
CA GLN A 68 7.01 9.02 4.12
C GLN A 68 7.07 7.88 3.13
N THR A 69 7.17 8.25 1.86
CA THR A 69 7.51 7.34 0.77
C THR A 69 8.86 7.75 0.21
N GLU A 70 9.73 6.79 -0.02
CA GLU A 70 11.07 7.05 -0.57
C GLU A 70 11.61 5.80 -1.29
N LEU A 71 12.60 5.99 -2.15
CA LEU A 71 13.38 4.90 -2.72
C LEU A 71 14.35 4.32 -1.68
N SER A 72 14.51 3.00 -1.70
CA SER A 72 15.27 2.24 -0.71
C SER A 72 16.19 1.22 -1.38
N THR A 73 17.33 0.93 -0.77
CA THR A 73 18.22 -0.17 -1.18
C THR A 73 17.82 -1.53 -0.62
N GLU A 74 16.75 -1.61 0.14
CA GLU A 74 16.19 -2.87 0.63
C GLU A 74 15.42 -3.54 -0.50
N THR A 75 15.96 -4.56 -1.13
CA THR A 75 15.39 -5.25 -2.30
C THR A 75 15.41 -6.75 -2.11
N SER A 76 14.61 -7.48 -2.87
CA SER A 76 14.57 -8.95 -2.84
C SER A 76 15.86 -9.58 -3.37
N SER A 77 16.48 -8.94 -4.37
CA SER A 77 17.72 -9.40 -4.98
C SER A 77 18.98 -9.00 -4.22
N GLY A 78 18.88 -8.10 -3.25
CA GLY A 78 20.02 -7.50 -2.55
C GLY A 78 20.77 -6.46 -3.38
N SER A 79 20.21 -6.03 -4.51
CA SER A 79 20.78 -4.98 -5.37
C SER A 79 19.66 -4.19 -6.05
N GLY A 80 19.93 -2.94 -6.44
CA GLY A 80 18.92 -2.04 -7.02
C GLY A 80 18.16 -1.25 -5.98
N LEU A 81 16.96 -0.83 -6.35
CA LEU A 81 16.07 -0.01 -5.54
C LEU A 81 14.67 -0.65 -5.45
N SER A 82 13.99 -0.37 -4.37
CA SER A 82 12.56 -0.60 -4.18
C SER A 82 11.90 0.69 -3.71
N VAL A 83 10.58 0.75 -3.70
CA VAL A 83 9.87 1.82 -2.98
C VAL A 83 9.57 1.37 -1.57
N ARG A 84 9.81 2.26 -0.59
CA ARG A 84 9.47 2.07 0.81
C ARG A 84 8.41 3.08 1.23
N LEU A 85 7.34 2.58 1.81
CA LEU A 85 6.28 3.35 2.45
C LEU A 85 6.36 3.11 3.95
N ARG A 86 6.44 4.15 4.77
CA ARG A 86 6.49 4.02 6.22
C ARG A 86 5.71 5.09 6.95
N SER A 87 5.14 4.74 8.07
CA SER A 87 4.68 5.69 9.09
C SER A 87 5.61 5.69 10.28
N THR A 88 5.80 6.85 10.89
CA THR A 88 6.51 7.00 12.16
C THR A 88 5.70 7.89 13.08
N GLY A 89 5.85 7.73 14.39
CA GLY A 89 5.12 8.47 15.39
C GLY A 89 4.18 7.60 16.20
N VAL A 90 3.46 8.21 17.08
CA VAL A 90 2.64 7.55 18.08
C VAL A 90 1.18 7.71 17.70
N SER A 91 0.44 6.62 17.73
CA SER A 91 -1.00 6.70 17.73
C SER A 91 -1.53 6.61 19.15
N VAL A 92 -2.78 6.85 19.27
CA VAL A 92 -3.49 6.70 20.51
C VAL A 92 -4.07 5.30 20.67
N ASP A 93 -4.19 4.94 21.88
CA ASP A 93 -4.78 3.83 22.54
C ASP A 93 -6.11 3.33 21.99
N SER A 94 -6.16 2.32 21.10
CA SER A 94 -7.44 1.78 20.69
C SER A 94 -7.45 0.46 19.92
N PHE A 95 -6.43 -0.30 19.87
CA PHE A 95 -6.38 -1.53 19.07
C PHE A 95 -6.82 -1.33 17.59
N GLY A 96 -6.56 -0.17 17.05
CA GLY A 96 -7.00 0.19 15.71
C GLY A 96 -5.88 0.16 14.69
N ILE A 97 -6.23 0.51 13.45
CA ILE A 97 -5.30 0.59 12.34
C ILE A 97 -5.12 2.03 11.91
N VAL A 98 -3.91 2.40 11.55
CA VAL A 98 -3.56 3.65 10.89
C VAL A 98 -2.96 3.32 9.54
N HIS A 99 -3.64 3.67 8.46
CA HIS A 99 -3.14 3.54 7.10
C HIS A 99 -2.47 4.82 6.61
N GLY A 100 -1.50 4.63 5.74
CA GLY A 100 -0.66 5.64 5.12
C GLY A 100 0.83 5.39 5.41
N PRO A 101 1.69 5.88 4.53
CA PRO A 101 1.44 6.54 3.27
C PRO A 101 0.93 5.59 2.18
N ALA A 102 0.69 6.16 1.00
CA ALA A 102 0.25 5.39 -0.16
C ALA A 102 0.89 5.90 -1.46
N ILE A 103 0.95 5.01 -2.45
CA ILE A 103 1.37 5.35 -3.82
C ILE A 103 0.33 4.86 -4.83
N VAL A 104 0.25 5.57 -5.95
CA VAL A 104 -0.55 5.18 -7.10
C VAL A 104 0.25 5.40 -8.39
N SER A 105 0.18 4.46 -9.33
CA SER A 105 0.83 4.63 -10.62
C SER A 105 0.25 5.82 -11.38
N ASP A 106 1.09 6.67 -11.95
CA ASP A 106 0.63 7.83 -12.74
C ASP A 106 -0.08 7.39 -14.01
N SER A 107 0.45 6.35 -14.65
CA SER A 107 -0.16 5.75 -15.84
C SER A 107 -0.92 4.47 -15.50
N SER A 108 -1.93 4.20 -16.28
CA SER A 108 -2.73 2.99 -16.22
C SER A 108 -2.27 1.95 -17.24
N VAL A 109 -2.67 0.71 -17.03
CA VAL A 109 -2.46 -0.42 -17.94
C VAL A 109 -3.80 -1.07 -18.28
N LYS A 110 -4.01 -1.38 -19.56
CA LYS A 110 -5.20 -2.11 -19.99
C LYS A 110 -4.98 -3.60 -19.77
N LEU A 111 -5.88 -4.21 -19.02
CA LEU A 111 -5.85 -5.63 -18.69
C LEU A 111 -7.18 -6.30 -19.05
N ASN A 112 -7.12 -7.58 -19.37
CA ASN A 112 -8.28 -8.42 -19.68
C ASN A 112 -8.24 -9.71 -18.85
N PRO A 113 -9.36 -10.43 -18.73
CA PRO A 113 -9.35 -11.74 -18.10
C PRO A 113 -8.34 -12.68 -18.75
N GLY A 114 -7.50 -13.29 -17.94
CA GLY A 114 -6.39 -14.13 -18.35
C GLY A 114 -5.03 -13.44 -18.40
N ASP A 115 -4.99 -12.12 -18.39
CA ASP A 115 -3.76 -11.40 -18.08
C ASP A 115 -3.41 -11.57 -16.62
N SER A 116 -2.17 -11.34 -16.24
CA SER A 116 -1.76 -11.39 -14.84
C SER A 116 -0.85 -10.23 -14.46
N VAL A 117 -0.86 -9.90 -13.20
CA VAL A 117 0.08 -8.96 -12.58
C VAL A 117 0.89 -9.68 -11.53
N SER A 118 2.14 -9.27 -11.38
CA SER A 118 3.00 -9.75 -10.30
C SER A 118 3.83 -8.63 -9.73
N PHE A 119 4.26 -8.78 -8.49
CA PHE A 119 5.17 -7.85 -7.83
C PHE A 119 5.85 -8.55 -6.65
N GLU A 120 6.95 -7.99 -6.21
CA GLU A 120 7.62 -8.40 -4.99
C GLU A 120 7.28 -7.42 -3.86
N TRP A 121 7.10 -7.95 -2.66
CA TRP A 121 6.81 -7.14 -1.50
C TRP A 121 7.43 -7.71 -0.22
N ARG A 122 7.60 -6.83 0.74
CA ARG A 122 7.98 -7.14 2.11
C ARG A 122 7.31 -6.16 3.06
N ALA A 123 6.83 -6.63 4.20
CA ALA A 123 6.37 -5.76 5.28
C ALA A 123 7.17 -5.98 6.55
N THR A 124 7.36 -4.90 7.30
CA THR A 124 7.97 -4.95 8.63
C THR A 124 7.08 -4.21 9.60
N GLY A 125 6.83 -4.81 10.76
CA GLY A 125 6.26 -4.11 11.89
C GLY A 125 7.26 -3.13 12.48
N GLY A 126 6.74 -2.24 13.30
CA GLY A 126 7.54 -1.32 14.10
C GLY A 126 7.36 -1.60 15.58
N GLU A 127 6.89 -0.62 16.34
CA GLU A 127 6.48 -0.80 17.72
C GLU A 127 5.24 -1.70 17.82
N ASP A 128 4.51 -1.85 16.71
CA ASP A 128 3.38 -2.74 16.59
C ASP A 128 3.36 -3.51 15.25
N ALA A 129 2.25 -4.13 14.88
CA ALA A 129 2.15 -4.95 13.69
C ALA A 129 1.99 -4.10 12.41
N TYR A 130 2.33 -4.66 11.26
CA TYR A 130 2.00 -4.06 9.96
C TYR A 130 0.58 -4.43 9.53
N ASP A 131 -0.03 -3.57 8.72
CA ASP A 131 -1.26 -3.84 7.95
C ASP A 131 -1.10 -3.19 6.58
N VAL A 132 -0.98 -3.99 5.53
CA VAL A 132 -0.58 -3.52 4.22
C VAL A 132 -1.54 -3.98 3.14
N ILE A 133 -1.79 -3.09 2.19
CA ILE A 133 -2.81 -3.24 1.17
C ILE A 133 -2.22 -2.95 -0.20
N GLY A 134 -2.61 -3.74 -1.19
CA GLY A 134 -2.37 -3.47 -2.60
C GLY A 134 -3.60 -3.81 -3.43
N TYR A 135 -3.92 -2.98 -4.39
CA TYR A 135 -5.02 -3.23 -5.31
C TYR A 135 -4.82 -2.56 -6.67
N LEU A 136 -5.56 -3.06 -7.63
CA LEU A 136 -5.76 -2.39 -8.91
C LEU A 136 -7.08 -1.63 -8.87
N VAL A 137 -7.12 -0.42 -9.42
CA VAL A 137 -8.35 0.33 -9.59
C VAL A 137 -8.57 0.68 -11.05
N ASP A 138 -9.71 0.27 -11.60
CA ASP A 138 -10.10 0.70 -12.95
C ASP A 138 -10.50 2.17 -12.93
N GLU A 139 -9.73 3.00 -13.64
CA GLU A 139 -9.93 4.46 -13.65
C GLU A 139 -11.26 4.91 -14.29
N ASN A 140 -11.92 4.04 -15.06
CA ASN A 140 -13.18 4.37 -15.72
C ASN A 140 -14.40 4.03 -14.88
N THR A 141 -14.34 2.94 -14.11
CA THR A 141 -15.50 2.40 -13.38
C THR A 141 -15.35 2.47 -11.88
N GLY A 142 -14.11 2.61 -11.38
CA GLY A 142 -13.80 2.49 -9.98
C GLY A 142 -13.81 1.05 -9.45
N TYR A 143 -13.92 0.05 -10.34
CA TYR A 143 -13.82 -1.35 -9.95
C TYR A 143 -12.44 -1.65 -9.37
N ILE A 144 -12.42 -2.45 -8.33
CA ILE A 144 -11.20 -2.80 -7.59
C ILE A 144 -10.93 -4.30 -7.69
N GLU A 145 -9.69 -4.64 -7.99
CA GLU A 145 -9.13 -5.98 -7.88
C GLU A 145 -8.07 -5.98 -6.76
N GLU A 146 -8.32 -6.69 -5.67
CA GLU A 146 -7.37 -6.81 -4.57
C GLU A 146 -6.19 -7.69 -4.98
N ILE A 147 -4.96 -7.22 -4.74
CA ILE A 147 -3.72 -7.94 -5.06
C ILE A 147 -2.83 -8.19 -3.83
N LEU A 148 -3.03 -7.47 -2.74
CA LEU A 148 -2.32 -7.66 -1.46
C LEU A 148 -3.24 -7.24 -0.32
N ASN A 149 -3.31 -8.08 0.73
CA ASN A 149 -4.03 -7.79 1.96
C ASN A 149 -3.42 -8.63 3.08
N GLU A 150 -2.50 -8.04 3.80
CA GLU A 150 -1.72 -8.77 4.80
C GLU A 150 -1.58 -7.97 6.09
N THR A 151 -1.82 -8.65 7.20
CA THR A 151 -1.69 -8.08 8.55
C THR A 151 -0.70 -8.90 9.37
N GLY A 152 0.21 -8.25 10.02
CA GLY A 152 1.15 -8.88 10.95
C GLY A 152 0.41 -9.43 12.19
N ALA A 153 0.88 -10.56 12.68
CA ALA A 153 0.23 -11.23 13.80
C ALA A 153 0.48 -10.55 15.16
N ASP A 154 1.57 -9.80 15.28
CA ASP A 154 2.01 -9.23 16.56
C ASP A 154 3.01 -8.09 16.31
N ALA A 155 3.32 -7.33 17.36
CA ALA A 155 4.30 -6.26 17.33
C ALA A 155 5.65 -6.71 16.80
N GLY A 156 6.26 -5.90 15.96
CA GLY A 156 7.57 -6.16 15.36
C GLY A 156 7.63 -7.30 14.35
N THR A 157 6.50 -7.91 13.99
CA THR A 157 6.47 -8.97 12.98
C THR A 157 6.93 -8.45 11.62
N SER A 158 7.62 -9.30 10.88
CA SER A 158 8.14 -8.96 9.55
C SER A 158 8.01 -10.15 8.61
N THR A 159 7.79 -9.89 7.34
CA THR A 159 7.86 -10.92 6.30
C THR A 159 9.27 -11.03 5.75
N ASN A 160 9.56 -12.13 5.09
CA ASN A 160 10.58 -12.15 4.06
C ASN A 160 10.03 -11.46 2.81
N TRP A 161 10.89 -11.17 1.84
CA TRP A 161 10.45 -10.84 0.49
C TRP A 161 9.62 -11.98 -0.07
N ALA A 162 8.48 -11.65 -0.64
CA ALA A 162 7.55 -12.57 -1.27
C ALA A 162 7.07 -12.04 -2.60
N THR A 163 6.76 -12.91 -3.53
CA THR A 163 6.17 -12.56 -4.82
C THR A 163 4.68 -12.85 -4.78
N VAL A 164 3.89 -11.86 -5.17
CA VAL A 164 2.47 -12.04 -5.50
C VAL A 164 2.35 -12.22 -7.01
N SER A 165 1.47 -13.13 -7.42
CA SER A 165 0.99 -13.24 -8.81
C SER A 165 -0.52 -13.37 -8.76
N LYS A 166 -1.22 -12.53 -9.53
CA LYS A 166 -2.68 -12.45 -9.54
C LYS A 166 -3.20 -12.43 -10.97
N ASP A 167 -4.05 -13.37 -11.30
CA ASP A 167 -4.79 -13.37 -12.57
C ASP A 167 -5.91 -12.34 -12.53
N ILE A 168 -6.07 -11.61 -13.64
CA ILE A 168 -7.10 -10.60 -13.79
C ILE A 168 -8.44 -11.25 -14.10
N SER A 169 -9.45 -10.87 -13.37
CA SER A 169 -10.80 -11.41 -13.51
C SER A 169 -11.71 -10.56 -14.39
N THR A 170 -11.45 -9.26 -14.47
CA THR A 170 -12.31 -8.28 -15.14
C THR A 170 -11.49 -7.38 -16.06
N SER A 171 -12.01 -7.12 -17.29
CA SER A 171 -11.37 -6.17 -18.19
C SER A 171 -11.46 -4.75 -17.64
N GLY A 172 -10.37 -4.00 -17.72
CA GLY A 172 -10.32 -2.62 -17.27
C GLY A 172 -9.06 -1.88 -17.68
N THR A 173 -9.00 -0.61 -17.31
CA THR A 173 -7.82 0.25 -17.43
C THR A 173 -7.36 0.60 -16.03
N TYR A 174 -6.36 -0.12 -15.56
CA TYR A 174 -6.02 -0.19 -14.15
C TYR A 174 -4.82 0.66 -13.75
N LYS A 175 -4.92 1.29 -12.61
CA LYS A 175 -3.80 1.83 -11.86
C LYS A 175 -3.46 0.91 -10.69
N PHE A 176 -2.18 0.84 -10.36
CA PHE A 176 -1.68 0.16 -9.16
C PHE A 176 -1.73 1.09 -7.97
N VAL A 177 -2.16 0.57 -6.83
CA VAL A 177 -2.20 1.28 -5.55
C VAL A 177 -1.59 0.41 -4.47
N PHE A 178 -0.69 0.98 -3.68
CA PHE A 178 -0.14 0.34 -2.50
C PHE A 178 -0.24 1.27 -1.29
N ILE A 179 -0.63 0.72 -0.16
CA ILE A 179 -0.85 1.44 1.10
C ILE A 179 -0.11 0.72 2.21
N ALA A 180 0.74 1.43 2.93
CA ALA A 180 1.27 0.95 4.19
C ALA A 180 0.29 1.21 5.33
N GLY A 181 0.42 0.49 6.40
CA GLY A 181 -0.36 0.69 7.60
C GLY A 181 0.26 0.00 8.82
N THR A 182 -0.17 0.44 9.97
CA THR A 182 0.21 -0.12 11.26
C THR A 182 -1.04 -0.49 12.02
N TRP A 183 -1.08 -1.71 12.55
CA TRP A 183 -2.14 -2.19 13.43
C TRP A 183 -1.62 -2.21 14.88
N ASP A 184 -2.35 -1.54 15.76
CA ASP A 184 -2.10 -1.61 17.21
C ASP A 184 -2.61 -2.95 17.76
N ALA A 185 -1.75 -3.94 17.73
CA ALA A 185 -2.05 -5.28 18.23
C ALA A 185 -1.92 -5.38 19.76
N THR A 186 -1.23 -4.44 20.39
CA THR A 186 -0.93 -4.47 21.83
C THR A 186 -1.76 -3.50 22.66
N GLY A 187 -2.43 -2.52 22.03
CA GLY A 187 -3.28 -1.56 22.71
C GLY A 187 -2.53 -0.35 23.28
N GLY A 188 -1.48 0.09 22.64
CA GLY A 188 -0.67 1.22 23.11
C GLY A 188 -0.25 2.16 21.98
N THR A 189 0.70 1.76 21.19
CA THR A 189 1.33 2.59 20.17
C THR A 189 1.32 1.87 18.83
N ALA A 190 0.72 2.46 17.83
CA ALA A 190 0.73 1.93 16.47
C ALA A 190 1.67 2.75 15.59
N ALA A 191 2.91 2.35 15.44
CA ALA A 191 3.89 3.12 14.71
C ALA A 191 5.01 2.28 14.10
N GLY A 192 5.60 2.82 13.02
CA GLY A 192 6.85 2.35 12.46
C GLY A 192 6.75 1.20 11.47
N ALA A 193 5.56 0.77 11.10
CA ALA A 193 5.41 -0.25 10.07
C ALA A 193 5.84 0.28 8.69
N GLN A 194 6.36 -0.63 7.89
CA GLN A 194 6.88 -0.34 6.56
C GLN A 194 6.38 -1.36 5.56
N LEU A 195 6.07 -0.89 4.36
CA LEU A 195 5.83 -1.70 3.17
C LEU A 195 6.91 -1.39 2.14
N TYR A 196 7.52 -2.42 1.61
CA TYR A 196 8.41 -2.35 0.46
C TYR A 196 7.73 -3.02 -0.73
N VAL A 197 7.83 -2.40 -1.90
CA VAL A 197 7.31 -2.96 -3.16
C VAL A 197 8.37 -2.81 -4.23
N ASP A 198 8.48 -3.84 -5.07
CA ASP A 198 9.49 -3.91 -6.13
C ASP A 198 8.99 -4.78 -7.30
N ASN A 199 9.65 -4.67 -8.44
CA ASN A 199 9.53 -5.56 -9.60
C ASN A 199 8.08 -5.83 -10.05
N ILE A 200 7.29 -4.78 -10.21
CA ILE A 200 5.91 -4.91 -10.68
C ILE A 200 5.93 -5.28 -12.17
N ALA A 201 5.28 -6.35 -12.52
CA ALA A 201 5.21 -6.84 -13.88
C ALA A 201 3.77 -7.14 -14.33
N VAL A 202 3.55 -7.04 -15.62
CA VAL A 202 2.28 -7.37 -16.28
C VAL A 202 2.57 -8.39 -17.37
N SER A 203 1.85 -9.50 -17.37
CA SER A 203 1.86 -10.50 -18.43
C SER A 203 0.51 -10.47 -19.14
N GLN A 204 0.54 -10.24 -20.43
CA GLN A 204 -0.65 -10.22 -21.29
C GLN A 204 -0.67 -11.47 -22.19
N ASN A 205 -1.82 -12.14 -22.23
CA ASN A 205 -2.05 -13.34 -23.05
C ASN A 205 -2.58 -13.00 -24.45
#